data_742324a7612b848d54512e27b48b17f6
#
_entry.id   742324a7612b848d54512e27b48b17f6
#
_cell.length_a   1.000
_cell.length_b   1.000
_cell.length_c   1.000
_cell.angle_alpha   90.00
_cell.angle_beta   90.00
_cell.angle_gamma   90.00
#
_symmetry.space_group_name_H-M   'P 1'
#
loop_
_entity.id
_entity.type
_entity.pdbx_description
1 polymer ?
#
loop_
_entity_poly.entity_id
_entity_poly.type
_entity_poly.pdbx_seq_one_letter_code
_entity_poly.pdbx_strand_id
1 'polypeptide(L)'
;MANPPAPKSGILLGRELSAAVVLFHQAIADRLGLSTTEWKCIDILVRSGPTTAKQLAELAGLTTGGVTGVVDRLERAGYVERLANPDDRRSVIINLHAGRLAEVNAGVGPIFGALGAAMYKLSTQYSPAELEVIERFIVGMTEVLRAQTAELRQPSRSG
;
A
#
# COMPACT_ATOMS: atom_id res chain seq x y z
N MET A 1 9.83 -42.46 0.16
CA MET A 1 9.28 -41.18 0.63
C MET A 1 10.24 -40.09 0.15
N ALA A 2 9.76 -39.17 -0.72
CA ALA A 2 10.60 -38.08 -1.19
C ALA A 2 10.87 -37.12 -0.02
N ASN A 3 12.14 -36.74 0.16
CA ASN A 3 12.55 -35.79 1.17
C ASN A 3 11.83 -34.44 0.89
N PRO A 4 11.19 -33.80 1.88
CA PRO A 4 10.56 -32.52 1.65
C PRO A 4 11.59 -31.50 1.11
N PRO A 5 11.24 -30.65 0.17
CA PRO A 5 12.17 -29.66 -0.39
C PRO A 5 12.74 -28.80 0.74
N ALA A 6 14.03 -28.48 0.66
CA ALA A 6 14.67 -27.61 1.64
C ALA A 6 13.92 -26.27 1.75
N PRO A 7 13.77 -25.70 2.96
CA PRO A 7 13.04 -24.45 3.14
C PRO A 7 13.70 -23.33 2.30
N LYS A 8 12.89 -22.63 1.49
CA LYS A 8 13.36 -21.46 0.74
C LYS A 8 13.92 -20.42 1.71
N SER A 9 14.99 -19.73 1.33
CA SER A 9 15.52 -18.64 2.16
C SER A 9 14.46 -17.54 2.35
N GLY A 10 14.45 -16.85 3.49
CA GLY A 10 13.51 -15.76 3.77
C GLY A 10 13.54 -14.66 2.70
N ILE A 11 14.71 -14.42 2.07
CA ILE A 11 14.88 -13.49 0.95
C ILE A 11 14.07 -13.96 -0.27
N LEU A 12 14.11 -15.23 -0.61
CA LEU A 12 13.37 -15.78 -1.77
C LEU A 12 11.86 -15.72 -1.55
N LEU A 13 11.41 -16.10 -0.36
CA LEU A 13 9.99 -15.98 0.03
C LEU A 13 9.51 -14.54 0.00
N GLY A 14 10.32 -13.60 0.51
CA GLY A 14 10.02 -12.18 0.48
C GLY A 14 9.88 -11.64 -0.95
N ARG A 15 10.72 -12.09 -1.89
CA ARG A 15 10.64 -11.70 -3.30
C ARG A 15 9.39 -12.26 -3.98
N GLU A 16 9.04 -13.51 -3.74
CA GLU A 16 7.84 -14.14 -4.30
C GLU A 16 6.56 -13.44 -3.77
N LEU A 17 6.50 -13.19 -2.46
CA LEU A 17 5.39 -12.46 -1.84
C LEU A 17 5.27 -11.04 -2.40
N SER A 18 6.39 -10.31 -2.50
CA SER A 18 6.42 -8.96 -3.05
C SER A 18 5.90 -8.92 -4.49
N ALA A 19 6.35 -9.85 -5.34
CA ALA A 19 5.85 -9.94 -6.72
C ALA A 19 4.35 -10.21 -6.78
N ALA A 20 3.83 -11.13 -5.97
CA ALA A 20 2.40 -11.44 -5.92
C ALA A 20 1.57 -10.23 -5.45
N VAL A 21 2.03 -9.51 -4.43
CA VAL A 21 1.37 -8.29 -3.92
C VAL A 21 1.34 -7.19 -4.98
N VAL A 22 2.47 -6.96 -5.69
CA VAL A 22 2.53 -5.96 -6.76
C VAL A 22 1.54 -6.29 -7.88
N LEU A 23 1.50 -7.55 -8.35
CA LEU A 23 0.57 -7.98 -9.39
C LEU A 23 -0.90 -7.87 -8.94
N PHE A 24 -1.20 -8.17 -7.69
CA PHE A 24 -2.54 -8.02 -7.14
C PHE A 24 -2.99 -6.56 -7.15
N HIS A 25 -2.15 -5.64 -6.68
CA HIS A 25 -2.46 -4.20 -6.71
C HIS A 25 -2.55 -3.64 -8.13
N GLN A 26 -1.73 -4.16 -9.07
CA GLN A 26 -1.84 -3.81 -10.49
C GLN A 26 -3.21 -4.22 -11.04
N ALA A 27 -3.66 -5.45 -10.77
CA ALA A 27 -4.97 -5.93 -11.24
C ALA A 27 -6.14 -5.11 -10.67
N ILE A 28 -6.04 -4.62 -9.43
CA ILE A 28 -7.04 -3.71 -8.86
C ILE A 28 -7.02 -2.35 -9.60
N ALA A 29 -5.83 -1.79 -9.82
CA ALA A 29 -5.67 -0.52 -10.52
C ALA A 29 -6.28 -0.59 -11.94
N ASP A 30 -5.94 -1.64 -12.69
CA ASP A 30 -6.46 -1.88 -14.03
C ASP A 30 -8.01 -1.97 -14.05
N ARG A 31 -8.59 -2.65 -13.04
CA ARG A 31 -10.06 -2.76 -12.91
C ARG A 31 -10.73 -1.43 -12.64
N LEU A 32 -10.05 -0.50 -12.00
CA LEU A 32 -10.55 0.86 -11.70
C LEU A 32 -10.18 1.88 -12.79
N GLY A 33 -9.42 1.48 -13.81
CA GLY A 33 -8.92 2.39 -14.84
C GLY A 33 -7.86 3.36 -14.32
N LEU A 34 -7.12 2.97 -13.29
CA LEU A 34 -6.10 3.77 -12.62
C LEU A 34 -4.70 3.21 -12.88
N SER A 35 -3.67 4.04 -12.77
CA SER A 35 -2.31 3.56 -12.62
C SER A 35 -2.10 2.98 -11.21
N THR A 36 -1.12 2.08 -11.07
CA THR A 36 -0.76 1.49 -9.75
C THR A 36 -0.42 2.56 -8.71
N THR A 37 0.20 3.67 -9.14
CA THR A 37 0.56 4.79 -8.26
C THR A 37 -0.68 5.56 -7.80
N GLU A 38 -1.63 5.78 -8.69
CA GLU A 38 -2.92 6.42 -8.35
C GLU A 38 -3.72 5.55 -7.39
N TRP A 39 -3.84 4.25 -7.70
CA TRP A 39 -4.46 3.29 -6.78
C TRP A 39 -3.79 3.29 -5.41
N LYS A 40 -2.45 3.27 -5.35
CA LYS A 40 -1.71 3.33 -4.08
C LYS A 40 -2.05 4.56 -3.25
N CYS A 41 -2.18 5.73 -3.89
CA CYS A 41 -2.57 6.95 -3.19
C CYS A 41 -4.01 6.87 -2.66
N ILE A 42 -4.94 6.34 -3.44
CA ILE A 42 -6.33 6.11 -3.01
C ILE A 42 -6.37 5.13 -1.84
N ASP A 43 -5.69 3.99 -1.92
CA ASP A 43 -5.63 2.99 -0.84
C ASP A 43 -5.07 3.57 0.47
N ILE A 44 -4.06 4.43 0.39
CA ILE A 44 -3.55 5.16 1.55
C ILE A 44 -4.64 6.06 2.13
N LEU A 45 -5.31 6.87 1.31
CA LEU A 45 -6.38 7.75 1.77
C LEU A 45 -7.58 7.00 2.36
N VAL A 46 -7.93 5.83 1.81
CA VAL A 46 -8.98 4.96 2.37
C VAL A 46 -8.61 4.49 3.78
N ARG A 47 -7.36 4.10 4.00
CA ARG A 47 -6.88 3.53 5.28
C ARG A 47 -6.53 4.60 6.32
N SER A 48 -5.96 5.70 5.90
CA SER A 48 -5.42 6.74 6.81
C SER A 48 -6.35 7.94 6.96
N GLY A 49 -7.40 8.04 6.12
CA GLY A 49 -8.23 9.24 6.04
C GLY A 49 -7.53 10.41 5.36
N PRO A 50 -8.11 11.61 5.45
CA PRO A 50 -7.54 12.84 4.89
C PRO A 50 -6.12 13.07 5.40
N THR A 51 -5.21 13.44 4.50
CA THR A 51 -3.80 13.62 4.85
C THR A 51 -3.15 14.74 4.03
N THR A 52 -2.05 15.31 4.50
CA THR A 52 -1.34 16.33 3.74
C THR A 52 -0.63 15.73 2.51
N ALA A 53 -0.40 16.57 1.49
CA ALA A 53 0.35 16.13 0.30
C ALA A 53 1.76 15.61 0.67
N LYS A 54 2.39 16.19 1.70
CA LYS A 54 3.69 15.73 2.21
C LYS A 54 3.60 14.33 2.81
N GLN A 55 2.64 14.11 3.70
CA GLN A 55 2.42 12.78 4.32
C GLN A 55 2.04 11.74 3.27
N LEU A 56 1.19 12.10 2.29
CA LEU A 56 0.83 11.20 1.20
C LEU A 56 2.07 10.81 0.36
N ALA A 57 2.97 11.77 0.08
CA ALA A 57 4.22 11.50 -0.61
C ALA A 57 5.10 10.52 0.16
N GLU A 58 5.27 10.74 1.47
CA GLU A 58 6.04 9.86 2.36
C GLU A 58 5.47 8.44 2.39
N LEU A 59 4.16 8.30 2.62
CA LEU A 59 3.46 7.01 2.67
C LEU A 59 3.46 6.29 1.32
N ALA A 60 3.28 7.04 0.23
CA ALA A 60 3.31 6.48 -1.12
C ALA A 60 4.73 6.18 -1.62
N GLY A 61 5.73 6.73 -0.96
CA GLY A 61 7.11 6.61 -1.39
C GLY A 61 7.44 7.44 -2.63
N LEU A 62 6.78 8.56 -2.80
CA LEU A 62 6.93 9.48 -3.91
C LEU A 62 7.73 10.72 -3.51
N THR A 63 8.28 11.42 -4.50
CA THR A 63 8.77 12.80 -4.31
C THR A 63 7.59 13.77 -4.20
N THR A 64 7.83 14.97 -3.66
CA THR A 64 6.81 16.02 -3.58
C THR A 64 6.23 16.38 -4.96
N GLY A 65 7.08 16.47 -5.99
CA GLY A 65 6.62 16.70 -7.37
C GLY A 65 5.83 15.51 -7.94
N GLY A 66 6.26 14.29 -7.62
CA GLY A 66 5.58 13.06 -8.03
C GLY A 66 4.16 12.95 -7.46
N VAL A 67 3.99 13.22 -6.15
CA VAL A 67 2.65 13.19 -5.52
C VAL A 67 1.75 14.29 -6.06
N THR A 68 2.27 15.48 -6.32
CA THR A 68 1.49 16.58 -6.91
C THR A 68 0.87 16.16 -8.24
N GLY A 69 1.67 15.60 -9.15
CA GLY A 69 1.17 15.14 -10.44
C GLY A 69 0.14 14.00 -10.34
N VAL A 70 0.28 13.10 -9.35
CA VAL A 70 -0.72 12.05 -9.09
C VAL A 70 -2.02 12.67 -8.57
N VAL A 71 -1.93 13.55 -7.58
CA VAL A 71 -3.10 14.23 -6.98
C VAL A 71 -3.83 15.07 -8.02
N ASP A 72 -3.12 15.78 -8.91
CA ASP A 72 -3.72 16.56 -10.00
C ASP A 72 -4.55 15.68 -10.95
N ARG A 73 -4.09 14.47 -11.26
CA ARG A 73 -4.84 13.53 -12.10
C ARG A 73 -6.05 12.96 -11.36
N LEU A 74 -5.88 12.57 -10.10
CA LEU A 74 -6.97 12.07 -9.27
C LEU A 74 -8.06 13.12 -9.03
N GLU A 75 -7.68 14.39 -8.85
CA GLU A 75 -8.61 15.50 -8.68
C GLU A 75 -9.39 15.77 -9.98
N ARG A 76 -8.71 15.80 -11.13
CA ARG A 76 -9.38 15.92 -12.44
C ARG A 76 -10.32 14.76 -12.74
N ALA A 77 -10.01 13.56 -12.26
CA ALA A 77 -10.87 12.39 -12.37
C ALA A 77 -11.96 12.33 -11.28
N GLY A 78 -12.00 13.31 -10.36
CA GLY A 78 -13.00 13.44 -9.31
C GLY A 78 -12.84 12.44 -8.16
N TYR A 79 -11.69 11.79 -8.01
CA TYR A 79 -11.43 10.86 -6.90
C TYR A 79 -11.07 11.57 -5.60
N VAL A 80 -10.35 12.68 -5.70
CA VAL A 80 -9.89 13.44 -4.55
C VAL A 80 -10.24 14.92 -4.69
N GLU A 81 -10.18 15.62 -3.58
CA GLU A 81 -10.31 17.07 -3.48
C GLU A 81 -9.21 17.63 -2.60
N ARG A 82 -8.83 18.89 -2.83
CA ARG A 82 -7.92 19.64 -1.99
C ARG A 82 -8.68 20.54 -1.04
N LEU A 83 -8.45 20.37 0.25
CA LEU A 83 -9.07 21.17 1.30
C LEU A 83 -8.00 22.07 1.96
N ALA A 84 -8.41 23.24 2.45
CA ALA A 84 -7.54 24.06 3.28
C ALA A 84 -7.17 23.31 4.56
N ASN A 85 -5.90 23.33 4.93
CA ASN A 85 -5.47 22.77 6.21
C ASN A 85 -5.74 23.81 7.32
N PRO A 86 -6.59 23.50 8.32
CA PRO A 86 -6.90 24.42 9.40
C PRO A 86 -5.69 24.70 10.31
N ASP A 87 -4.77 23.75 10.40
CA ASP A 87 -3.59 23.81 11.28
C ASP A 87 -2.37 24.48 10.62
N ASP A 88 -2.34 24.49 9.27
CA ASP A 88 -1.23 25.08 8.50
C ASP A 88 -1.70 25.60 7.15
N ARG A 89 -1.87 26.91 7.04
CA ARG A 89 -2.31 27.62 5.81
C ARG A 89 -1.37 27.45 4.61
N ARG A 90 -0.15 26.93 4.82
CA ARG A 90 0.83 26.68 3.75
C ARG A 90 0.70 25.28 3.16
N SER A 91 -0.12 24.42 3.75
CA SER A 91 -0.33 23.05 3.32
C SER A 91 -1.79 22.83 2.93
N VAL A 92 -2.02 21.80 2.12
CA VAL A 92 -3.36 21.36 1.73
C VAL A 92 -3.58 19.94 2.22
N ILE A 93 -4.82 19.66 2.58
CA ILE A 93 -5.29 18.32 2.92
C ILE A 93 -5.84 17.69 1.63
N ILE A 94 -5.40 16.49 1.34
CA ILE A 94 -5.95 15.66 0.27
C ILE A 94 -6.99 14.74 0.91
N ASN A 95 -8.20 14.84 0.40
CA ASN A 95 -9.35 14.07 0.88
C ASN A 95 -9.96 13.28 -0.27
N LEU A 96 -10.49 12.08 0.01
CA LEU A 96 -11.30 11.34 -0.96
C LEU A 96 -12.67 12.01 -1.10
N HIS A 97 -13.09 12.24 -2.33
CA HIS A 97 -14.43 12.75 -2.60
C HIS A 97 -15.47 11.71 -2.15
N ALA A 98 -16.43 12.13 -1.31
CA ALA A 98 -17.37 11.21 -0.64
C ALA A 98 -18.14 10.30 -1.62
N GLY A 99 -18.58 10.83 -2.75
CA GLY A 99 -19.26 10.05 -3.79
C GLY A 99 -18.34 8.97 -4.40
N ARG A 100 -17.08 9.33 -4.65
CA ARG A 100 -16.10 8.38 -5.22
C ARG A 100 -15.62 7.35 -4.20
N LEU A 101 -15.57 7.68 -2.93
CA LEU A 101 -15.28 6.71 -1.87
C LEU A 101 -16.28 5.55 -1.88
N ALA A 102 -17.58 5.85 -2.04
CA ALA A 102 -18.61 4.83 -2.15
C ALA A 102 -18.41 3.94 -3.40
N GLU A 103 -18.08 4.53 -4.55
CA GLU A 103 -17.80 3.80 -5.80
C GLU A 103 -16.54 2.93 -5.69
N VAL A 104 -15.46 3.47 -5.12
CA VAL A 104 -14.22 2.72 -4.86
C VAL A 104 -14.53 1.53 -3.96
N ASN A 105 -15.22 1.76 -2.85
CA ASN A 105 -15.59 0.69 -1.92
C ASN A 105 -16.49 -0.36 -2.58
N ALA A 106 -17.44 0.03 -3.43
CA ALA A 106 -18.26 -0.92 -4.18
C ALA A 106 -17.44 -1.73 -5.19
N GLY A 107 -16.45 -1.11 -5.84
CA GLY A 107 -15.57 -1.77 -6.81
C GLY A 107 -14.57 -2.73 -6.19
N VAL A 108 -13.95 -2.34 -5.06
CA VAL A 108 -12.87 -3.12 -4.43
C VAL A 108 -13.32 -3.93 -3.21
N GLY A 109 -14.41 -3.55 -2.57
CA GLY A 109 -14.93 -4.24 -1.37
C GLY A 109 -15.12 -5.75 -1.57
N PRO A 110 -15.76 -6.23 -2.66
CA PRO A 110 -15.87 -7.65 -2.95
C PRO A 110 -14.52 -8.33 -3.14
N ILE A 111 -13.52 -7.65 -3.73
CA ILE A 111 -12.18 -8.19 -3.94
C ILE A 111 -11.48 -8.39 -2.59
N PHE A 112 -11.48 -7.37 -1.73
CA PHE A 112 -10.89 -7.48 -0.40
C PHE A 112 -11.66 -8.41 0.52
N GLY A 113 -12.99 -8.49 0.39
CA GLY A 113 -13.81 -9.46 1.09
C GLY A 113 -13.43 -10.91 0.72
N ALA A 114 -13.29 -11.19 -0.58
CA ALA A 114 -12.85 -12.50 -1.05
C ALA A 114 -11.42 -12.83 -0.61
N LEU A 115 -10.49 -11.85 -0.68
CA LEU A 115 -9.14 -12.01 -0.18
C LEU A 115 -9.14 -12.30 1.33
N GLY A 116 -9.90 -11.53 2.12
CA GLY A 116 -10.04 -11.74 3.57
C GLY A 116 -10.54 -13.14 3.93
N ALA A 117 -11.56 -13.62 3.22
CA ALA A 117 -12.09 -14.98 3.39
C ALA A 117 -11.05 -16.05 3.05
N ALA A 118 -10.28 -15.86 1.95
CA ALA A 118 -9.22 -16.77 1.57
C ALA A 118 -8.07 -16.77 2.58
N MET A 119 -7.67 -15.61 3.08
CA MET A 119 -6.64 -15.46 4.12
C MET A 119 -7.08 -16.07 5.45
N TYR A 120 -8.34 -15.88 5.82
CA TYR A 120 -8.90 -16.55 7.00
C TYR A 120 -8.84 -18.08 6.85
N LYS A 121 -9.28 -18.63 5.72
CA LYS A 121 -9.18 -20.07 5.44
C LYS A 121 -7.73 -20.56 5.48
N LEU A 122 -6.77 -19.77 4.99
CA LEU A 122 -5.36 -20.11 5.08
C LEU A 122 -4.91 -20.14 6.55
N SER A 123 -5.28 -19.14 7.36
CA SER A 123 -4.89 -19.05 8.76
C SER A 123 -5.40 -20.21 9.62
N THR A 124 -6.56 -20.80 9.27
CA THR A 124 -7.10 -21.96 10.01
C THR A 124 -6.24 -23.24 9.87
N GLN A 125 -5.24 -23.24 8.99
CA GLN A 125 -4.29 -24.36 8.85
C GLN A 125 -3.14 -24.30 9.86
N TYR A 126 -3.05 -23.23 10.64
CA TYR A 126 -1.98 -22.97 11.60
C TYR A 126 -2.55 -22.83 13.01
N SER A 127 -1.80 -23.31 13.99
CA SER A 127 -2.11 -23.07 15.40
C SER A 127 -1.90 -21.59 15.78
N PRO A 128 -2.50 -21.10 16.88
CA PRO A 128 -2.24 -19.75 17.36
C PRO A 128 -0.76 -19.42 17.57
N ALA A 129 0.01 -20.37 18.11
CA ALA A 129 1.45 -20.19 18.34
C ALA A 129 2.24 -20.05 17.02
N GLU A 130 1.87 -20.79 15.97
CA GLU A 130 2.47 -20.66 14.65
C GLU A 130 2.10 -19.32 13.99
N LEU A 131 0.87 -18.87 14.15
CA LEU A 131 0.43 -17.55 13.66
C LEU A 131 1.22 -16.42 14.33
N GLU A 132 1.47 -16.49 15.63
CA GLU A 132 2.32 -15.52 16.34
C GLU A 132 3.75 -15.47 15.78
N VAL A 133 4.32 -16.61 15.42
CA VAL A 133 5.65 -16.67 14.78
C VAL A 133 5.63 -16.05 13.39
N ILE A 134 4.60 -16.38 12.59
CA ILE A 134 4.41 -15.82 11.25
C ILE A 134 4.25 -14.31 11.32
N GLU A 135 3.41 -13.81 12.23
CA GLU A 135 3.18 -12.38 12.42
C GLU A 135 4.50 -11.65 12.76
N ARG A 136 5.23 -12.13 13.76
CA ARG A 136 6.54 -11.56 14.13
C ARG A 136 7.51 -11.52 12.97
N PHE A 137 7.55 -12.58 12.14
CA PHE A 137 8.42 -12.64 10.97
C PHE A 137 8.00 -11.59 9.92
N ILE A 138 6.71 -11.48 9.60
CA ILE A 138 6.21 -10.51 8.60
C ILE A 138 6.43 -9.08 9.08
N VAL A 139 6.17 -8.79 10.36
CA VAL A 139 6.42 -7.47 10.95
C VAL A 139 7.91 -7.13 10.86
N GLY A 140 8.79 -8.01 11.32
CA GLY A 140 10.23 -7.80 11.26
C GLY A 140 10.76 -7.62 9.83
N MET A 141 10.28 -8.42 8.87
CA MET A 141 10.63 -8.26 7.46
C MET A 141 10.19 -6.89 6.91
N THR A 142 9.01 -6.43 7.31
CA THR A 142 8.49 -5.12 6.91
C THR A 142 9.36 -3.97 7.46
N GLU A 143 9.80 -4.07 8.71
CA GLU A 143 10.71 -3.10 9.34
C GLU A 143 12.07 -3.05 8.64
N VAL A 144 12.66 -4.21 8.34
CA VAL A 144 13.92 -4.31 7.58
C VAL A 144 13.79 -3.64 6.21
N LEU A 145 12.72 -3.93 5.48
CA LEU A 145 12.48 -3.31 4.16
C LEU A 145 12.29 -1.80 4.24
N ARG A 146 11.62 -1.30 5.28
CA ARG A 146 11.46 0.14 5.51
C ARG A 146 12.81 0.81 5.82
N ALA A 147 13.62 0.22 6.68
CA ALA A 147 14.95 0.73 7.02
C ALA A 147 15.85 0.79 5.78
N GLN A 148 15.93 -0.30 5.00
CA GLN A 148 16.71 -0.34 3.77
C GLN A 148 16.21 0.67 2.72
N THR A 149 14.90 0.86 2.62
CA THR A 149 14.33 1.88 1.74
C THR A 149 14.74 3.29 2.15
N ALA A 150 14.77 3.57 3.46
CA ALA A 150 15.21 4.86 3.98
C ALA A 150 16.69 5.13 3.67
N GLU A 151 17.56 4.12 3.82
CA GLU A 151 18.98 4.20 3.46
C GLU A 151 19.18 4.49 1.96
N LEU A 152 18.48 3.76 1.09
CA LEU A 152 18.56 3.95 -0.37
C LEU A 152 18.08 5.33 -0.84
N ARG A 153 17.26 6.01 -0.04
CA ARG A 153 16.75 7.36 -0.34
C ARG A 153 17.63 8.48 0.18
N GLN A 154 18.61 8.18 1.01
CA GLN A 154 19.59 9.19 1.42
C GLN A 154 20.44 9.56 0.19
N PRO A 155 20.68 10.87 -0.06
CA PRO A 155 21.59 11.25 -1.14
C PRO A 155 22.96 10.64 -0.84
N SER A 156 23.54 10.01 -1.85
CA SER A 156 24.90 9.46 -1.75
C SER A 156 25.81 10.54 -1.18
N ARG A 157 26.39 10.28 -0.02
CA ARG A 157 27.48 11.15 0.49
C ARG A 157 28.62 10.99 -0.50
N SER A 158 28.65 11.87 -1.49
CA SER A 158 29.78 12.01 -2.38
C SER A 158 30.96 12.42 -1.52
N GLY A 159 31.94 11.51 -1.37
CA GLY A 159 33.24 11.82 -0.81
C GLY A 159 34.04 12.71 -1.77
#